data_5c0185236ed8652cfe55a514ec3fad73
#
_entry.id   5c0185236ed8652cfe55a514ec3fad73
#
_cell.length_a   1.000
_cell.length_b   1.000
_cell.length_c   1.000
_cell.angle_alpha   90.00
_cell.angle_beta   90.00
_cell.angle_gamma   90.00
#
_symmetry.space_group_name_H-M   'P 1'
#
loop_
_entity.id
_entity.type
_entity.pdbx_description
1 polymer ?
#
loop_
_entity_poly.entity_id
_entity_poly.type
_entity_poly.pdbx_seq_one_letter_code
_entity_poly.pdbx_strand_id
1 'polypeptide(L)'
;AEMARQLGIPAEVLDAAATAALDPSVTMDVCGSVYFPKDCHLSPSRFIAALESELRTLGVQFLWETDVHGFEVEGSSIRALKTSAGLVEADEFVLTGGVWSAELARHLGLRIPMQAGKGYSLTLASPRQLRARCSICTEARLAVTPMDGALRFGGTMEMSGLDESITQRRVRGITRAVPEYFPAFAESDFADIQP
;
A
#
# COMPACT_ATOMS: atom_id res chain seq x y z
N ALA A 1 -18.68 -7.83 11.97
CA ALA A 1 -18.63 -9.13 12.67
C ALA A 1 -19.60 -10.14 12.08
N GLU A 2 -20.89 -9.79 11.86
CA GLU A 2 -21.90 -10.74 11.34
C GLU A 2 -21.54 -11.31 9.95
N MET A 3 -21.18 -10.45 9.01
CA MET A 3 -20.73 -10.85 7.67
C MET A 3 -19.46 -11.73 7.73
N ALA A 4 -18.52 -11.42 8.60
CA ALA A 4 -17.33 -12.24 8.81
C ALA A 4 -17.70 -13.66 9.29
N ARG A 5 -18.63 -13.75 10.21
CA ARG A 5 -19.14 -15.03 10.75
C ARG A 5 -19.79 -15.87 9.65
N GLN A 6 -20.61 -15.26 8.78
CA GLN A 6 -21.25 -15.93 7.63
C GLN A 6 -20.21 -16.46 6.62
N LEU A 7 -19.05 -15.78 6.51
CA LEU A 7 -17.94 -16.18 5.63
C LEU A 7 -16.93 -17.12 6.31
N GLY A 8 -17.18 -17.54 7.56
CA GLY A 8 -16.25 -18.39 8.33
C GLY A 8 -14.94 -17.67 8.72
N ILE A 9 -14.93 -16.33 8.72
CA ILE A 9 -13.77 -15.53 9.14
C ILE A 9 -13.87 -15.26 10.64
N PRO A 10 -12.87 -15.68 11.45
CA PRO A 10 -12.86 -15.37 12.88
C PRO A 10 -12.86 -13.86 13.11
N ALA A 11 -13.82 -13.38 13.89
CA ALA A 11 -13.93 -11.96 14.22
C ALA A 11 -14.56 -11.81 15.62
N GLU A 12 -13.98 -10.95 16.45
CA GLU A 12 -14.40 -10.68 17.81
C GLU A 12 -14.81 -9.21 17.94
N VAL A 13 -15.97 -8.97 18.55
CA VAL A 13 -16.41 -7.61 18.88
C VAL A 13 -15.91 -7.27 20.28
N LEU A 14 -15.16 -6.22 20.40
CA LEU A 14 -14.52 -5.77 21.64
C LEU A 14 -15.07 -4.41 22.04
N ASP A 15 -15.27 -4.20 23.33
CA ASP A 15 -15.53 -2.89 23.90
C ASP A 15 -14.25 -2.04 23.96
N ALA A 16 -14.36 -0.80 24.46
CA ALA A 16 -13.23 0.11 24.55
C ALA A 16 -12.10 -0.43 25.45
N ALA A 17 -12.44 -1.07 26.57
CA ALA A 17 -11.45 -1.60 27.51
C ALA A 17 -10.70 -2.80 26.93
N ALA A 18 -11.41 -3.73 26.32
CA ALA A 18 -10.81 -4.87 25.64
C ALA A 18 -10.01 -4.45 24.41
N THR A 19 -10.45 -3.42 23.67
CA THR A 19 -9.69 -2.83 22.56
C THR A 19 -8.37 -2.24 23.04
N ALA A 20 -8.38 -1.47 24.14
CA ALA A 20 -7.16 -0.91 24.73
C ALA A 20 -6.20 -2.02 25.23
N ALA A 21 -6.74 -3.10 25.78
CA ALA A 21 -5.94 -4.23 26.24
C ALA A 21 -5.23 -5.00 25.12
N LEU A 22 -5.73 -4.94 23.87
CA LEU A 22 -5.04 -5.51 22.71
C LEU A 22 -3.72 -4.82 22.37
N ASP A 23 -3.62 -3.51 22.65
CA ASP A 23 -2.46 -2.68 22.31
C ASP A 23 -2.19 -1.65 23.40
N PRO A 24 -1.70 -2.08 24.58
CA PRO A 24 -1.55 -1.23 25.76
C PRO A 24 -0.46 -0.15 25.61
N SER A 25 0.35 -0.23 24.57
CA SER A 25 1.40 0.76 24.27
C SER A 25 0.86 2.04 23.66
N VAL A 26 -0.43 2.07 23.30
CA VAL A 26 -1.07 3.22 22.62
C VAL A 26 -2.35 3.61 23.33
N THR A 27 -2.50 4.91 23.58
CA THR A 27 -3.76 5.48 24.06
C THR A 27 -4.72 5.66 22.88
N MET A 28 -5.92 5.09 22.99
CA MET A 28 -6.96 5.18 21.96
C MET A 28 -8.24 5.75 22.54
N ASP A 29 -8.89 6.62 21.78
CA ASP A 29 -10.25 7.13 22.07
C ASP A 29 -11.23 6.49 21.08
N VAL A 30 -11.74 5.33 21.45
CA VAL A 30 -12.65 4.51 20.63
C VAL A 30 -13.73 3.88 21.52
N CYS A 31 -14.93 3.71 20.99
CA CYS A 31 -16.01 3.01 21.72
C CYS A 31 -15.84 1.47 21.69
N GLY A 32 -15.00 0.93 20.79
CA GLY A 32 -14.74 -0.49 20.65
C GLY A 32 -14.14 -0.81 19.30
N SER A 33 -13.96 -2.09 19.03
CA SER A 33 -13.41 -2.58 17.75
C SER A 33 -13.98 -3.92 17.32
N VAL A 34 -13.68 -4.28 16.07
CA VAL A 34 -13.80 -5.66 15.59
C VAL A 34 -12.39 -6.18 15.36
N TYR A 35 -12.00 -7.18 16.12
CA TYR A 35 -10.70 -7.80 16.04
C TYR A 35 -10.74 -9.03 15.12
N PHE A 36 -9.81 -9.08 14.18
CA PHE A 36 -9.63 -10.19 13.25
C PHE A 36 -8.30 -10.90 13.60
N PRO A 37 -8.33 -12.00 14.35
CA PRO A 37 -7.10 -12.62 14.87
C PRO A 37 -6.19 -13.24 13.80
N LYS A 38 -6.71 -13.46 12.59
CA LYS A 38 -5.93 -13.96 11.45
C LYS A 38 -5.39 -12.87 10.52
N ASP A 39 -5.82 -11.62 10.72
CA ASP A 39 -5.27 -10.51 9.96
C ASP A 39 -3.85 -10.20 10.40
N CYS A 40 -3.04 -9.78 9.44
CA CYS A 40 -1.66 -9.41 9.68
C CYS A 40 -1.27 -8.22 8.80
N HIS A 41 -0.11 -7.65 9.09
CA HIS A 41 0.54 -6.66 8.24
C HIS A 41 1.99 -7.09 7.99
N LEU A 42 2.59 -6.55 6.96
CA LEU A 42 4.01 -6.75 6.65
C LEU A 42 4.65 -5.40 6.29
N SER A 43 5.97 -5.34 6.37
CA SER A 43 6.75 -4.23 5.82
C SER A 43 7.00 -4.49 4.33
N PRO A 44 6.38 -3.71 3.41
CA PRO A 44 6.54 -3.95 1.97
C PRO A 44 7.99 -3.86 1.51
N SER A 45 8.76 -2.90 2.03
CA SER A 45 10.16 -2.72 1.67
C SER A 45 11.03 -3.92 2.07
N ARG A 46 10.84 -4.47 3.27
CA ARG A 46 11.54 -5.67 3.71
C ARG A 46 11.14 -6.91 2.91
N PHE A 47 9.85 -7.03 2.62
CA PHE A 47 9.33 -8.13 1.80
C PHE A 47 9.93 -8.11 0.39
N ILE A 48 9.92 -6.95 -0.28
CA ILE A 48 10.49 -6.79 -1.62
C ILE A 48 12.01 -7.07 -1.61
N ALA A 49 12.75 -6.54 -0.63
CA ALA A 49 14.18 -6.78 -0.52
C ALA A 49 14.51 -8.28 -0.31
N ALA A 50 13.74 -8.97 0.54
CA ALA A 50 13.92 -10.41 0.75
C ALA A 50 13.59 -11.21 -0.52
N LEU A 51 12.51 -10.86 -1.22
CA LEU A 51 12.10 -11.49 -2.46
C LEU A 51 13.16 -11.28 -3.56
N GLU A 52 13.66 -10.06 -3.72
CA GLU A 52 14.74 -9.75 -4.66
C GLU A 52 16.00 -10.58 -4.37
N SER A 53 16.40 -10.65 -3.09
CA SER A 53 17.55 -11.45 -2.69
C SER A 53 17.40 -12.92 -3.08
N GLU A 54 16.23 -13.50 -2.83
CA GLU A 54 15.94 -14.89 -3.19
C GLU A 54 15.94 -15.10 -4.71
N LEU A 55 15.30 -14.21 -5.45
CA LEU A 55 15.26 -14.29 -6.90
C LEU A 55 16.65 -14.20 -7.54
N ARG A 56 17.55 -13.39 -6.98
CA ARG A 56 18.95 -13.34 -7.42
C ARG A 56 19.67 -14.66 -7.18
N THR A 57 19.43 -15.35 -6.08
CA THR A 57 20.02 -16.68 -5.82
C THR A 57 19.52 -17.74 -6.81
N LEU A 58 18.29 -17.56 -7.29
CA LEU A 58 17.68 -18.40 -8.33
C LEU A 58 18.13 -18.04 -9.76
N GLY A 59 19.04 -17.06 -9.93
CA GLY A 59 19.58 -16.66 -11.22
C GLY A 59 18.72 -15.66 -12.00
N VAL A 60 17.71 -15.06 -11.38
CA VAL A 60 16.89 -14.01 -12.03
C VAL A 60 17.74 -12.77 -12.23
N GLN A 61 17.72 -12.25 -13.47
CA GLN A 61 18.36 -10.99 -13.83
C GLN A 61 17.38 -9.82 -13.70
N PHE A 62 17.84 -8.73 -13.10
CA PHE A 62 17.09 -7.49 -12.94
C PHE A 62 17.72 -6.41 -13.81
N LEU A 63 16.95 -5.84 -14.72
CA LEU A 63 17.35 -4.69 -15.53
C LEU A 63 16.75 -3.42 -14.93
N TRP A 64 17.44 -2.86 -13.93
CA TRP A 64 17.02 -1.63 -13.26
C TRP A 64 17.18 -0.42 -14.18
N GLU A 65 16.39 0.64 -13.91
CA GLU A 65 16.41 1.89 -14.69
C GLU A 65 16.23 1.66 -16.19
N THR A 66 15.46 0.63 -16.54
CA THR A 66 15.20 0.23 -17.91
C THR A 66 13.72 0.35 -18.24
N ASP A 67 13.37 1.40 -18.97
CA ASP A 67 12.00 1.66 -19.40
C ASP A 67 11.63 0.81 -20.61
N VAL A 68 10.44 0.20 -20.58
CA VAL A 68 9.87 -0.51 -21.71
C VAL A 68 8.95 0.44 -22.48
N HIS A 69 9.29 0.69 -23.75
CA HIS A 69 8.55 1.61 -24.63
C HIS A 69 7.57 0.91 -25.56
N GLY A 70 7.69 -0.41 -25.72
CA GLY A 70 6.84 -1.18 -26.62
C GLY A 70 7.42 -2.55 -26.95
N PHE A 71 6.94 -3.10 -28.05
CA PHE A 71 7.23 -4.46 -28.45
C PHE A 71 7.73 -4.50 -29.88
N GLU A 72 8.60 -5.46 -30.18
CA GLU A 72 8.91 -5.92 -31.52
C GLU A 72 8.07 -7.15 -31.80
N VAL A 73 7.23 -7.07 -32.84
CA VAL A 73 6.25 -8.10 -33.17
C VAL A 73 6.60 -8.69 -34.53
N GLU A 74 6.65 -10.01 -34.60
CA GLU A 74 6.81 -10.76 -35.85
C GLU A 74 5.60 -11.69 -36.05
N GLY A 75 4.79 -11.38 -37.06
CA GLY A 75 3.50 -12.07 -37.26
C GLY A 75 2.55 -11.82 -36.11
N SER A 76 2.20 -12.86 -35.35
CA SER A 76 1.30 -12.80 -34.18
C SER A 76 2.05 -12.92 -32.84
N SER A 77 3.38 -12.95 -32.86
CA SER A 77 4.21 -13.21 -31.68
C SER A 77 5.06 -11.99 -31.31
N ILE A 78 5.24 -11.75 -30.02
CA ILE A 78 6.22 -10.79 -29.54
C ILE A 78 7.60 -11.45 -29.63
N ARG A 79 8.55 -10.77 -30.28
CA ARG A 79 9.93 -11.20 -30.45
C ARG A 79 10.84 -10.61 -29.38
N ALA A 80 10.66 -9.32 -29.10
CA ALA A 80 11.47 -8.60 -28.14
C ALA A 80 10.70 -7.43 -27.49
N LEU A 81 11.18 -7.00 -26.35
CA LEU A 81 10.80 -5.71 -25.75
C LEU A 81 11.71 -4.61 -26.30
N LYS A 82 11.12 -3.46 -26.64
CA LYS A 82 11.84 -2.22 -26.94
C LYS A 82 12.04 -1.46 -25.65
N THR A 83 13.30 -1.34 -25.23
CA THR A 83 13.65 -0.69 -23.96
C THR A 83 14.61 0.46 -24.14
N SER A 84 14.78 1.27 -23.07
CA SER A 84 15.80 2.34 -23.04
C SER A 84 17.24 1.83 -23.15
N ALA A 85 17.47 0.55 -22.83
CA ALA A 85 18.77 -0.12 -22.91
C ALA A 85 18.96 -0.96 -24.21
N GLY A 86 17.99 -0.94 -25.13
CA GLY A 86 18.00 -1.74 -26.36
C GLY A 86 16.90 -2.79 -26.39
N LEU A 87 17.07 -3.79 -27.25
CA LEU A 87 16.11 -4.90 -27.38
C LEU A 87 16.39 -5.99 -26.33
N VAL A 88 15.33 -6.49 -25.73
CA VAL A 88 15.38 -7.65 -24.80
C VAL A 88 14.55 -8.77 -25.39
N GLU A 89 15.22 -9.82 -25.84
CA GLU A 89 14.60 -11.03 -26.42
C GLU A 89 14.25 -12.03 -25.33
N ALA A 90 13.13 -12.74 -25.50
CA ALA A 90 12.70 -13.86 -24.65
C ALA A 90 11.72 -14.75 -25.40
N ASP A 91 11.49 -15.95 -24.88
CA ASP A 91 10.49 -16.88 -25.42
C ASP A 91 9.07 -16.52 -24.94
N GLU A 92 8.96 -15.97 -23.72
CA GLU A 92 7.69 -15.62 -23.08
C GLU A 92 7.79 -14.25 -22.42
N PHE A 93 6.69 -13.49 -22.45
CA PHE A 93 6.59 -12.14 -21.87
C PHE A 93 5.41 -12.04 -20.91
N VAL A 94 5.65 -11.54 -19.71
CA VAL A 94 4.62 -11.32 -18.69
C VAL A 94 4.53 -9.84 -18.37
N LEU A 95 3.38 -9.22 -18.65
CA LEU A 95 3.14 -7.81 -18.39
C LEU A 95 2.59 -7.61 -16.97
N THR A 96 3.42 -7.14 -16.05
CA THR A 96 3.10 -6.91 -14.63
C THR A 96 3.32 -5.45 -14.20
N GLY A 97 3.20 -4.50 -15.12
CA GLY A 97 3.47 -3.08 -14.92
C GLY A 97 2.36 -2.33 -14.16
N GLY A 98 1.49 -3.01 -13.38
CA GLY A 98 0.43 -2.34 -12.62
C GLY A 98 -0.46 -1.48 -13.52
N VAL A 99 -0.75 -0.26 -13.10
CA VAL A 99 -1.62 0.68 -13.84
C VAL A 99 -1.06 1.08 -15.20
N TRP A 100 0.25 1.04 -15.39
CA TRP A 100 0.91 1.35 -16.67
C TRP A 100 0.78 0.20 -17.69
N SER A 101 0.40 -1.00 -17.26
CA SER A 101 0.14 -2.13 -18.17
C SER A 101 -0.89 -1.80 -19.24
N ALA A 102 -1.90 -1.00 -18.92
CA ALA A 102 -2.94 -0.60 -19.86
C ALA A 102 -2.39 0.24 -21.02
N GLU A 103 -1.37 1.05 -20.79
CA GLU A 103 -0.70 1.87 -21.81
C GLU A 103 0.15 1.00 -22.72
N LEU A 104 1.00 0.16 -22.16
CA LEU A 104 1.83 -0.77 -22.93
C LEU A 104 1.00 -1.75 -23.75
N ALA A 105 -0.10 -2.27 -23.20
CA ALA A 105 -0.99 -3.21 -23.92
C ALA A 105 -1.60 -2.61 -25.19
N ARG A 106 -1.80 -1.28 -25.25
CA ARG A 106 -2.31 -0.61 -26.45
C ARG A 106 -1.40 -0.77 -27.66
N HIS A 107 -0.09 -0.89 -27.44
CA HIS A 107 0.87 -1.16 -28.53
C HIS A 107 0.66 -2.52 -29.20
N LEU A 108 -0.05 -3.44 -28.51
CA LEU A 108 -0.45 -4.74 -29.02
C LEU A 108 -1.94 -4.76 -29.47
N GLY A 109 -2.60 -3.62 -29.54
CA GLY A 109 -4.04 -3.53 -29.85
C GLY A 109 -4.96 -4.01 -28.73
N LEU A 110 -4.42 -4.29 -27.53
CA LEU A 110 -5.20 -4.77 -26.40
C LEU A 110 -5.76 -3.60 -25.57
N ARG A 111 -7.00 -3.75 -25.09
CA ARG A 111 -7.63 -2.79 -24.17
C ARG A 111 -7.82 -3.43 -22.80
N ILE A 112 -7.02 -2.97 -21.84
CA ILE A 112 -7.15 -3.38 -20.44
C ILE A 112 -7.92 -2.26 -19.71
N PRO A 113 -9.14 -2.51 -19.23
CA PRO A 113 -9.92 -1.51 -18.47
C PRO A 113 -9.36 -1.38 -17.05
N MET A 114 -8.37 -0.51 -16.90
CA MET A 114 -7.69 -0.26 -15.63
C MET A 114 -7.79 1.21 -15.24
N GLN A 115 -8.09 1.47 -13.98
CA GLN A 115 -8.16 2.80 -13.40
C GLN A 115 -7.18 2.91 -12.24
N ALA A 116 -6.28 3.89 -12.31
CA ALA A 116 -5.37 4.17 -11.23
C ALA A 116 -6.08 4.75 -10.01
N GLY A 117 -5.72 4.25 -8.84
CA GLY A 117 -6.11 4.81 -7.55
C GLY A 117 -4.88 5.28 -6.79
N LYS A 118 -4.85 6.56 -6.41
CA LYS A 118 -3.77 7.17 -5.64
C LYS A 118 -4.16 7.25 -4.17
N GLY A 119 -3.41 6.58 -3.30
CA GLY A 119 -3.55 6.65 -1.84
C GLY A 119 -2.56 7.64 -1.23
N TYR A 120 -2.92 8.17 -0.06
CA TYR A 120 -2.06 9.07 0.72
C TYR A 120 -1.67 8.42 2.03
N SER A 121 -0.42 8.60 2.44
CA SER A 121 0.03 8.12 3.75
C SER A 121 1.15 9.01 4.29
N LEU A 122 1.22 9.12 5.61
CA LEU A 122 2.26 9.83 6.35
C LEU A 122 2.95 8.83 7.27
N THR A 123 4.27 8.88 7.37
CA THR A 123 5.03 7.96 8.21
C THR A 123 5.84 8.72 9.24
N LEU A 124 5.52 8.52 10.52
CA LEU A 124 6.32 9.00 11.65
C LEU A 124 7.44 8.01 11.91
N ALA A 125 8.68 8.41 11.66
CA ALA A 125 9.85 7.56 11.88
C ALA A 125 10.10 7.28 13.38
N SER A 126 9.76 8.23 14.25
CA SER A 126 9.94 8.12 15.69
C SER A 126 8.64 8.56 16.41
N PRO A 127 7.61 7.72 16.40
CA PRO A 127 6.32 8.05 17.00
C PRO A 127 6.43 8.07 18.52
N ARG A 128 5.66 8.95 19.19
CA ARG A 128 5.59 9.03 20.67
C ARG A 128 5.07 7.74 21.30
N GLN A 129 4.19 7.06 20.59
CA GLN A 129 3.66 5.75 20.95
C GLN A 129 3.73 4.86 19.73
N LEU A 130 4.28 3.66 19.88
CA LEU A 130 4.39 2.69 18.80
C LEU A 130 3.40 1.55 19.03
N ARG A 131 2.56 1.32 18.05
CA ARG A 131 1.59 0.22 18.06
C ARG A 131 2.25 -1.13 17.79
N ALA A 132 1.68 -2.17 18.38
CA ALA A 132 2.03 -3.54 18.03
C ALA A 132 1.15 -4.11 16.89
N ARG A 133 -0.04 -3.55 16.69
CA ARG A 133 -1.03 -4.04 15.71
C ARG A 133 -1.46 -2.96 14.73
N CYS A 134 -1.73 -3.38 13.49
CA CYS A 134 -2.40 -2.49 12.53
C CYS A 134 -3.89 -2.34 12.88
N SER A 135 -4.48 -1.22 12.47
CA SER A 135 -5.92 -0.97 12.62
C SER A 135 -6.45 -0.08 11.50
N ILE A 136 -7.77 -0.12 11.32
CA ILE A 136 -8.50 0.79 10.44
C ILE A 136 -9.58 1.46 11.26
N CYS A 137 -9.51 2.79 11.39
CA CYS A 137 -10.58 3.62 11.93
C CYS A 137 -11.58 3.85 10.81
N THR A 138 -12.68 3.11 10.82
CA THR A 138 -13.59 2.99 9.67
C THR A 138 -14.32 4.28 9.36
N GLU A 139 -14.71 5.06 10.37
CA GLU A 139 -15.40 6.33 10.24
C GLU A 139 -14.52 7.39 9.57
N ALA A 140 -13.25 7.47 9.96
CA ALA A 140 -12.26 8.37 9.38
C ALA A 140 -11.60 7.82 8.10
N ARG A 141 -11.81 6.53 7.80
CA ARG A 141 -11.08 5.81 6.72
C ARG A 141 -9.56 5.94 6.88
N LEU A 142 -9.10 5.86 8.12
CA LEU A 142 -7.70 5.99 8.52
C LEU A 142 -7.13 4.62 8.87
N ALA A 143 -6.14 4.16 8.12
CA ALA A 143 -5.34 2.98 8.43
C ALA A 143 -4.11 3.39 9.23
N VAL A 144 -3.83 2.68 10.33
CA VAL A 144 -2.66 2.92 11.17
C VAL A 144 -1.87 1.62 11.26
N THR A 145 -0.62 1.66 10.78
CA THR A 145 0.18 0.45 10.62
C THR A 145 1.59 0.66 11.18
N PRO A 146 2.04 -0.15 12.13
CA PRO A 146 3.43 -0.16 12.55
C PRO A 146 4.34 -0.71 11.45
N MET A 147 5.48 -0.04 11.21
CA MET A 147 6.44 -0.41 10.18
C MET A 147 7.86 -0.18 10.68
N ASP A 148 8.53 -1.25 11.11
CA ASP A 148 9.97 -1.24 11.47
C ASP A 148 10.36 -0.13 12.48
N GLY A 149 9.56 0.06 13.52
CA GLY A 149 9.77 1.11 14.53
C GLY A 149 9.12 2.46 14.19
N ALA A 150 8.67 2.64 12.96
CA ALA A 150 7.86 3.78 12.52
C ALA A 150 6.36 3.48 12.64
N LEU A 151 5.54 4.51 12.52
CA LEU A 151 4.09 4.39 12.48
C LEU A 151 3.55 5.10 11.23
N ARG A 152 2.88 4.34 10.37
CA ARG A 152 2.30 4.83 9.13
C ARG A 152 0.81 5.08 9.30
N PHE A 153 0.37 6.28 8.94
CA PHE A 153 -1.01 6.70 8.86
C PHE A 153 -1.41 6.82 7.40
N GLY A 154 -2.24 5.90 6.92
CA GLY A 154 -2.77 5.89 5.56
C GLY A 154 -4.23 6.27 5.58
N GLY A 155 -4.66 7.10 4.65
CA GLY A 155 -6.06 7.47 4.55
C GLY A 155 -6.36 8.02 3.17
N THR A 156 -7.60 8.05 2.84
CA THR A 156 -8.14 8.57 1.58
C THR A 156 -7.52 7.97 0.31
N MET A 157 -8.32 7.86 -0.71
CA MET A 157 -7.91 7.46 -2.04
C MET A 157 -8.61 8.35 -3.06
N GLU A 158 -7.96 8.64 -4.18
CA GLU A 158 -8.59 9.36 -5.30
C GLU A 158 -8.33 8.64 -6.62
N MET A 159 -9.29 8.76 -7.52
CA MET A 159 -9.23 8.21 -8.87
C MET A 159 -8.94 9.36 -9.83
N SER A 160 -7.66 9.73 -9.94
CA SER A 160 -7.17 10.89 -10.72
C SER A 160 -6.35 10.49 -11.95
N GLY A 161 -6.44 9.23 -12.38
CA GLY A 161 -5.57 8.71 -13.44
C GLY A 161 -4.14 8.55 -12.93
N LEU A 162 -3.16 8.80 -13.80
CA LEU A 162 -1.72 8.70 -13.49
C LEU A 162 -1.14 10.01 -12.91
N ASP A 163 -1.98 10.89 -12.35
CA ASP A 163 -1.53 12.12 -11.71
C ASP A 163 -0.88 11.81 -10.35
N GLU A 164 0.40 12.09 -10.21
CA GLU A 164 1.20 11.89 -9.00
C GLU A 164 1.27 13.14 -8.09
N SER A 165 0.57 14.21 -8.45
CA SER A 165 0.56 15.43 -7.63
C SER A 165 -0.06 15.21 -6.25
N ILE A 166 0.49 15.90 -5.23
CA ILE A 166 0.05 15.77 -3.85
C ILE A 166 -1.01 16.80 -3.53
N THR A 167 -2.23 16.32 -3.25
CA THR A 167 -3.35 17.18 -2.85
C THR A 167 -3.31 17.44 -1.34
N GLN A 168 -2.87 18.64 -0.92
CA GLN A 168 -2.73 19.03 0.49
C GLN A 168 -4.03 18.90 1.32
N ARG A 169 -5.19 19.02 0.69
CA ARG A 169 -6.49 18.80 1.35
C ARG A 169 -6.61 17.34 1.82
N ARG A 170 -6.10 16.38 1.06
CA ARG A 170 -6.11 14.95 1.38
C ARG A 170 -5.18 14.66 2.56
N VAL A 171 -3.98 15.22 2.53
CA VAL A 171 -2.99 15.14 3.62
C VAL A 171 -3.58 15.66 4.92
N ARG A 172 -4.16 16.87 4.90
CA ARG A 172 -4.82 17.45 6.08
C ARG A 172 -5.98 16.62 6.61
N GLY A 173 -6.67 15.87 5.76
CA GLY A 173 -7.70 14.93 6.21
C GLY A 173 -7.14 13.84 7.13
N ILE A 174 -5.93 13.35 6.84
CA ILE A 174 -5.24 12.36 7.68
C ILE A 174 -4.80 12.99 9.00
N THR A 175 -4.06 14.13 8.95
CA THR A 175 -3.47 14.72 10.15
C THR A 175 -4.53 15.20 11.17
N ARG A 176 -5.70 15.61 10.69
CA ARG A 176 -6.83 15.99 11.56
C ARG A 176 -7.52 14.80 12.20
N ALA A 177 -7.64 13.69 11.48
CA ALA A 177 -8.32 12.51 11.99
C ALA A 177 -7.49 11.77 13.05
N VAL A 178 -6.16 11.80 12.97
CA VAL A 178 -5.31 11.05 13.90
C VAL A 178 -5.56 11.39 15.37
N PRO A 179 -5.57 12.65 15.81
CA PRO A 179 -5.81 13.00 17.22
C PRO A 179 -7.18 12.58 17.77
N GLU A 180 -8.19 12.46 16.90
CA GLU A 180 -9.54 12.04 17.30
C GLU A 180 -9.56 10.59 17.82
N TYR A 181 -8.69 9.72 17.29
CA TYR A 181 -8.59 8.32 17.70
C TYR A 181 -7.38 8.02 18.57
N PHE A 182 -6.34 8.83 18.45
CA PHE A 182 -5.05 8.66 19.12
C PHE A 182 -4.61 9.98 19.76
N PRO A 183 -5.17 10.34 20.93
CA PRO A 183 -4.99 11.65 21.55
C PRO A 183 -3.56 11.97 21.99
N ALA A 184 -2.66 10.99 22.00
CA ALA A 184 -1.23 11.22 22.22
C ALA A 184 -0.53 11.89 21.03
N PHE A 185 -1.16 11.93 19.84
CA PHE A 185 -0.62 12.58 18.65
C PHE A 185 -1.34 13.92 18.41
N ALA A 186 -0.62 14.87 17.82
CA ALA A 186 -1.17 16.16 17.41
C ALA A 186 -0.91 16.39 15.91
N GLU A 187 -1.68 17.29 15.29
CA GLU A 187 -1.44 17.68 13.88
C GLU A 187 -0.01 18.19 13.66
N SER A 188 0.58 18.86 14.66
CA SER A 188 1.97 19.35 14.62
C SER A 188 3.02 18.24 14.49
N ASP A 189 2.73 17.01 14.90
CA ASP A 189 3.66 15.89 14.76
C ASP A 189 3.92 15.52 13.27
N PHE A 190 3.09 16.01 12.37
CA PHE A 190 3.15 15.76 10.93
C PHE A 190 3.64 16.97 10.11
N ALA A 191 4.03 18.08 10.75
CA ALA A 191 4.34 19.33 10.07
C ALA A 191 5.47 19.20 9.03
N ASP A 192 6.50 18.41 9.32
CA ASP A 192 7.69 18.23 8.49
C ASP A 192 7.66 16.93 7.68
N ILE A 193 6.52 16.21 7.65
CA ILE A 193 6.40 14.94 6.96
C ILE A 193 5.84 15.15 5.57
N GLN A 194 6.58 14.67 4.58
CA GLN A 194 6.08 14.57 3.20
C GLN A 194 5.30 13.27 3.02
N PRO A 195 4.13 13.32 2.39
CA PRO A 195 3.30 12.16 2.08
C PRO A 195 3.85 11.31 0.95
#